data_f90d95edb72038bc96cd62aee9f68643
#
_entry.id   f90d95edb72038bc96cd62aee9f68643
#
_cell.length_a   1.000
_cell.length_b   1.000
_cell.length_c   1.000
_cell.angle_alpha   90.00
_cell.angle_beta   90.00
_cell.angle_gamma   90.00
#
_symmetry.space_group_name_H-M   'P 1'
#
loop_
_entity.id
_entity.type
_entity.pdbx_description
1 polymer ?
#
loop_
_entity_poly.entity_id
_entity_poly.type
_entity_poly.pdbx_seq_one_letter_code
_entity_poly.pdbx_strand_id
1 'polypeptide(L)'
;MTKVSAATLISAIACSIFTGCTEKDLYNPERGKTELKPESEYFDFATTAQVAFDVNYGKIAGGALIEVFTEDPITYQTNNLYSINGEAVFKIFADADGRFTGNVELPKATEKVYIISQSWGAPMYVEADVENGKVVVDMTENNANTRSTAMTRAKST
;
A
#
# COMPACT_ATOMS: atom_id res chain seq x y z
N MET A 1 -17.87 -71.79 54.43
CA MET A 1 -18.10 -71.55 53.01
C MET A 1 -19.09 -70.40 52.91
N THR A 2 -18.63 -69.16 52.79
CA THR A 2 -19.47 -67.96 52.70
C THR A 2 -19.67 -67.61 51.22
N LYS A 3 -20.93 -67.72 50.80
CA LYS A 3 -21.34 -67.33 49.43
C LYS A 3 -21.27 -65.83 49.35
N VAL A 4 -20.24 -65.29 48.68
CA VAL A 4 -20.17 -63.88 48.31
C VAL A 4 -21.18 -63.66 47.18
N SER A 5 -22.21 -62.87 47.45
CA SER A 5 -23.31 -62.64 46.52
C SER A 5 -22.81 -61.85 45.33
N ALA A 6 -23.12 -62.28 44.12
CA ALA A 6 -22.74 -61.65 42.86
C ALA A 6 -23.23 -60.19 42.72
N ALA A 7 -24.19 -59.81 43.56
CA ALA A 7 -24.75 -58.47 43.58
C ALA A 7 -23.76 -57.35 44.09
N THR A 8 -22.81 -57.72 44.97
CA THR A 8 -21.83 -56.78 45.54
C THR A 8 -20.68 -56.45 44.59
N LEU A 9 -20.39 -57.33 43.63
CA LEU A 9 -19.35 -57.15 42.65
C LEU A 9 -19.77 -56.16 41.52
N ILE A 10 -21.06 -56.12 41.19
CA ILE A 10 -21.59 -55.22 40.14
C ILE A 10 -21.64 -53.78 40.63
N SER A 11 -21.87 -53.53 41.92
CA SER A 11 -21.92 -52.20 42.49
C SER A 11 -20.56 -51.52 42.56
N ALA A 12 -19.46 -52.32 42.66
CA ALA A 12 -18.10 -51.74 42.70
C ALA A 12 -17.58 -51.34 41.35
N ILE A 13 -18.10 -51.88 40.25
CA ILE A 13 -17.67 -51.56 38.88
C ILE A 13 -18.41 -50.33 38.39
N ALA A 14 -19.61 -50.03 38.87
CA ALA A 14 -20.38 -48.84 38.44
C ALA A 14 -19.83 -47.52 38.97
N CYS A 15 -19.06 -47.50 40.07
CA CYS A 15 -18.47 -46.29 40.63
C CYS A 15 -17.16 -45.85 39.98
N SER A 16 -16.52 -46.68 39.17
CA SER A 16 -15.23 -46.35 38.52
C SER A 16 -15.37 -45.68 37.17
N ILE A 17 -16.58 -45.52 36.64
CA ILE A 17 -16.80 -44.90 35.31
C ILE A 17 -17.10 -43.38 35.40
N PHE A 18 -17.30 -42.85 36.61
CA PHE A 18 -17.59 -41.40 36.79
C PHE A 18 -16.41 -40.58 37.26
N THR A 19 -15.19 -41.10 37.26
CA THR A 19 -14.00 -40.25 37.30
C THR A 19 -13.66 -39.74 35.88
N GLY A 20 -14.72 -39.36 35.15
CA GLY A 20 -14.60 -38.64 33.93
C GLY A 20 -14.16 -37.24 34.26
N CYS A 21 -13.02 -36.91 33.73
CA CYS A 21 -12.51 -35.58 33.41
C CYS A 21 -13.26 -34.45 34.11
N THR A 22 -12.85 -34.08 35.29
CA THR A 22 -12.92 -32.69 35.64
C THR A 22 -11.87 -32.00 34.77
N GLU A 23 -12.21 -31.65 33.53
CA GLU A 23 -11.48 -30.66 32.81
C GLU A 23 -11.48 -29.43 33.71
N LYS A 24 -10.36 -29.26 34.38
CA LYS A 24 -10.05 -27.99 35.05
C LYS A 24 -10.14 -26.95 33.97
N ASP A 25 -11.20 -26.15 34.05
CA ASP A 25 -11.36 -24.87 33.38
C ASP A 25 -10.31 -24.58 32.31
N LEU A 26 -10.57 -25.04 31.11
CA LEU A 26 -9.87 -24.54 29.93
C LEU A 26 -10.17 -23.06 29.73
N TYR A 27 -11.23 -22.56 30.36
CA TYR A 27 -11.55 -21.17 30.43
C TYR A 27 -11.17 -20.59 31.78
N ASN A 28 -9.95 -20.12 31.91
CA ASN A 28 -9.56 -19.26 33.02
C ASN A 28 -9.76 -17.80 32.56
N PRO A 29 -10.84 -17.11 33.00
CA PRO A 29 -11.09 -15.73 32.63
C PRO A 29 -10.01 -14.77 33.13
N GLU A 30 -9.19 -15.20 34.10
CA GLU A 30 -8.07 -14.41 34.60
C GLU A 30 -6.80 -14.57 33.73
N ARG A 31 -6.68 -15.64 32.93
CA ARG A 31 -5.60 -15.77 31.95
C ARG A 31 -5.76 -14.87 30.74
N GLY A 32 -6.95 -14.32 30.51
CA GLY A 32 -7.26 -13.42 29.41
C GLY A 32 -7.11 -11.93 29.73
N LYS A 33 -6.68 -11.59 30.95
CA LYS A 33 -6.33 -10.19 31.31
C LYS A 33 -4.88 -9.85 31.02
N THR A 34 -4.25 -10.48 30.05
CA THR A 34 -3.23 -9.78 29.29
C THR A 34 -3.98 -8.65 28.60
N GLU A 35 -3.67 -7.42 28.93
CA GLU A 35 -4.21 -6.25 28.23
C GLU A 35 -4.03 -6.52 26.75
N LEU A 36 -5.13 -6.88 26.10
CA LEU A 36 -5.15 -7.04 24.66
C LEU A 36 -4.89 -5.62 24.14
N LYS A 37 -3.68 -5.41 23.68
CA LYS A 37 -3.36 -4.19 22.97
C LYS A 37 -4.30 -4.10 21.76
N PRO A 38 -4.78 -2.92 21.39
CA PRO A 38 -5.62 -2.78 20.21
C PRO A 38 -4.93 -3.42 19.00
N GLU A 39 -5.70 -4.07 18.15
CA GLU A 39 -5.18 -4.82 16.99
C GLU A 39 -4.20 -3.99 16.14
N SER A 40 -4.42 -2.69 16.07
CA SER A 40 -3.52 -1.72 15.42
C SER A 40 -2.10 -1.67 15.99
N GLU A 41 -1.87 -2.20 17.20
CA GLU A 41 -0.54 -2.26 17.81
C GLU A 41 0.22 -3.52 17.42
N TYR A 42 -0.49 -4.57 16.95
CA TYR A 42 0.10 -5.84 16.51
C TYR A 42 0.27 -5.91 15.01
N PHE A 43 -0.62 -5.26 14.24
CA PHE A 43 -0.63 -5.34 12.78
C PHE A 43 -0.95 -3.97 12.19
N ASP A 44 -0.04 -3.47 11.40
CA ASP A 44 -0.30 -2.32 10.53
C ASP A 44 -1.00 -2.79 9.26
N PHE A 45 -2.33 -2.72 9.26
CA PHE A 45 -3.16 -3.04 8.09
C PHE A 45 -3.26 -1.89 7.09
N ALA A 46 -2.60 -0.77 7.34
CA ALA A 46 -2.63 0.32 6.40
C ALA A 46 -1.97 -0.11 5.08
N THR A 47 -2.76 -0.18 4.04
CA THR A 47 -2.32 -0.51 2.68
C THR A 47 -1.83 0.71 1.92
N THR A 48 -2.12 1.91 2.44
CA THR A 48 -1.75 3.20 1.88
C THR A 48 -0.84 3.98 2.82
N ALA A 49 -0.11 4.94 2.27
CA ALA A 49 0.73 5.87 2.99
C ALA A 49 0.62 7.27 2.38
N GLN A 50 0.81 8.29 3.20
CA GLN A 50 0.91 9.67 2.74
C GLN A 50 2.30 9.90 2.17
N VAL A 51 2.35 10.32 0.90
CA VAL A 51 3.57 10.67 0.17
C VAL A 51 3.58 12.17 -0.09
N ALA A 52 4.65 12.84 0.32
CA ALA A 52 4.82 14.27 0.10
C ALA A 52 5.30 14.51 -1.33
N PHE A 53 4.58 15.35 -2.07
CA PHE A 53 4.94 15.76 -3.42
C PHE A 53 5.51 17.17 -3.40
N ASP A 54 6.60 17.37 -4.14
CA ASP A 54 7.23 18.65 -4.42
C ASP A 54 7.58 18.69 -5.91
N VAL A 55 6.63 19.16 -6.70
CA VAL A 55 6.73 19.23 -8.17
C VAL A 55 6.89 20.68 -8.59
N ASN A 56 7.91 20.97 -9.38
CA ASN A 56 8.22 22.31 -9.87
C ASN A 56 8.57 22.26 -11.36
N TYR A 57 7.63 22.66 -12.18
CA TYR A 57 7.79 22.75 -13.64
C TYR A 57 8.23 24.15 -14.11
N GLY A 58 8.24 25.10 -13.19
CA GLY A 58 8.55 26.49 -13.48
C GLY A 58 7.35 27.28 -14.02
N LYS A 59 7.53 28.58 -14.06
CA LYS A 59 6.45 29.57 -14.30
C LYS A 59 5.73 29.41 -15.65
N ILE A 60 6.39 28.83 -16.65
CA ILE A 60 5.77 28.61 -17.98
C ILE A 60 4.63 27.56 -17.87
N ALA A 61 4.71 26.68 -16.92
CA ALA A 61 3.70 25.64 -16.65
C ALA A 61 2.65 26.08 -15.59
N GLY A 62 2.52 27.36 -15.33
CA GLY A 62 1.53 27.87 -14.37
C GLY A 62 0.11 27.44 -14.76
N GLY A 63 -0.61 26.84 -13.80
CA GLY A 63 -1.94 26.28 -14.01
C GLY A 63 -1.98 24.96 -14.79
N ALA A 64 -0.84 24.30 -15.01
CA ALA A 64 -0.80 23.01 -15.69
C ALA A 64 -1.55 21.92 -14.89
N LEU A 65 -2.30 21.08 -15.57
CA LEU A 65 -2.91 19.90 -14.97
C LEU A 65 -1.81 18.84 -14.74
N ILE A 66 -1.70 18.37 -13.51
CA ILE A 66 -0.81 17.30 -13.06
C ILE A 66 -1.66 16.08 -12.78
N GLU A 67 -1.41 14.99 -13.48
CA GLU A 67 -2.08 13.70 -13.28
C GLU A 67 -1.03 12.67 -12.83
N VAL A 68 -1.24 12.05 -11.68
CA VAL A 68 -0.31 11.09 -11.06
C VAL A 68 -0.85 9.68 -11.22
N PHE A 69 0.00 8.77 -11.67
CA PHE A 69 -0.28 7.34 -11.85
C PHE A 69 0.74 6.52 -11.05
N THR A 70 0.33 5.36 -10.56
CA THR A 70 1.21 4.38 -9.87
C THR A 70 1.72 3.29 -10.80
N GLU A 71 1.16 3.20 -12.00
CA GLU A 71 1.61 2.31 -13.07
C GLU A 71 1.91 3.15 -14.32
N ASP A 72 2.83 2.69 -15.17
CA ASP A 72 3.16 3.42 -16.40
C ASP A 72 1.93 3.51 -17.32
N PRO A 73 1.36 4.72 -17.48
CA PRO A 73 0.14 4.89 -18.28
C PRO A 73 0.42 4.91 -19.79
N ILE A 74 1.68 4.97 -20.22
CA ILE A 74 2.01 5.13 -21.63
C ILE A 74 2.13 3.77 -22.31
N THR A 75 1.32 3.57 -23.33
CA THR A 75 1.46 2.42 -24.24
C THR A 75 1.84 2.92 -25.63
N TYR A 76 2.96 2.43 -26.14
CA TYR A 76 3.43 2.71 -27.50
C TYR A 76 2.78 1.77 -28.49
N GLN A 77 2.25 2.34 -29.58
CA GLN A 77 1.70 1.60 -30.71
C GLN A 77 2.75 1.47 -31.83
N THR A 78 2.51 0.54 -32.75
CA THR A 78 3.45 0.20 -33.84
C THR A 78 3.85 1.39 -34.74
N ASN A 79 3.07 2.46 -34.75
CA ASN A 79 3.28 3.64 -35.61
C ASN A 79 3.89 4.83 -34.86
N ASN A 80 4.61 4.62 -33.77
CA ASN A 80 5.13 5.66 -32.88
C ASN A 80 4.02 6.55 -32.25
N LEU A 81 2.78 6.11 -32.35
CA LEU A 81 1.69 6.70 -31.60
C LEU A 81 1.73 6.15 -30.18
N TYR A 82 1.33 6.96 -29.23
CA TYR A 82 1.17 6.53 -27.85
C TYR A 82 -0.27 6.74 -27.41
N SER A 83 -0.71 5.95 -26.47
CA SER A 83 -1.97 6.16 -25.74
C SER A 83 -1.68 6.27 -24.25
N ILE A 84 -2.43 7.12 -23.57
CA ILE A 84 -2.44 7.22 -22.12
C ILE A 84 -3.57 6.30 -21.65
N ASN A 85 -3.23 5.28 -20.89
CA ASN A 85 -4.16 4.28 -20.37
C ASN A 85 -4.14 4.29 -18.83
N GLY A 86 -5.17 3.74 -18.24
CA GLY A 86 -5.31 3.70 -16.80
C GLY A 86 -6.00 4.94 -16.22
N GLU A 87 -6.17 4.92 -14.93
CA GLU A 87 -6.79 5.99 -14.17
C GLU A 87 -5.75 6.66 -13.28
N ALA A 88 -5.70 8.00 -13.31
CA ALA A 88 -4.83 8.75 -12.43
C ALA A 88 -5.34 8.61 -10.99
N VAL A 89 -4.45 8.24 -10.08
CA VAL A 89 -4.76 8.15 -8.64
C VAL A 89 -4.97 9.53 -8.02
N PHE A 90 -4.43 10.56 -8.67
CA PHE A 90 -4.52 11.93 -8.20
C PHE A 90 -4.43 12.92 -9.38
N LYS A 91 -5.22 14.00 -9.31
CA LYS A 91 -5.23 15.08 -10.30
C LYS A 91 -5.30 16.42 -9.60
N ILE A 92 -4.44 17.34 -10.00
CA ILE A 92 -4.41 18.69 -9.46
C ILE A 92 -3.88 19.69 -10.48
N PHE A 93 -4.19 20.95 -10.29
CA PHE A 93 -3.57 22.03 -11.04
C PHE A 93 -2.35 22.59 -10.29
N ALA A 94 -1.25 22.79 -11.01
CA ALA A 94 -0.13 23.56 -10.49
C ALA A 94 -0.56 25.00 -10.17
N ASP A 95 0.15 25.64 -9.27
CA ASP A 95 -0.06 27.06 -8.99
C ASP A 95 0.40 27.98 -10.16
N ALA A 96 0.32 29.29 -9.97
CA ALA A 96 0.71 30.27 -10.99
C ALA A 96 2.22 30.25 -11.35
N ASP A 97 3.04 29.69 -10.46
CA ASP A 97 4.48 29.53 -10.67
C ASP A 97 4.84 28.12 -11.22
N GLY A 98 3.83 27.28 -11.53
CA GLY A 98 4.02 25.93 -12.06
C GLY A 98 4.44 24.94 -11.01
N ARG A 99 4.09 25.15 -9.74
CA ARG A 99 4.44 24.28 -8.61
C ARG A 99 3.23 23.58 -8.04
N PHE A 100 3.48 22.40 -7.50
CA PHE A 100 2.56 21.69 -6.63
C PHE A 100 3.34 21.14 -5.45
N THR A 101 2.90 21.46 -4.23
CA THR A 101 3.37 20.87 -2.99
C THR A 101 2.19 20.39 -2.18
N GLY A 102 2.23 19.13 -1.73
CA GLY A 102 1.13 18.55 -0.99
C GLY A 102 1.37 17.09 -0.65
N ASN A 103 0.44 16.51 0.09
CA ASN A 103 0.47 15.09 0.42
C ASN A 103 -0.59 14.36 -0.41
N VAL A 104 -0.20 13.24 -0.98
CA VAL A 104 -1.06 12.35 -1.74
C VAL A 104 -1.03 10.98 -1.09
N GLU A 105 -2.20 10.36 -0.94
CA GLU A 105 -2.31 9.01 -0.43
C GLU A 105 -2.05 8.01 -1.56
N LEU A 106 -1.00 7.19 -1.41
CA LEU A 106 -0.61 6.17 -2.38
C LEU A 106 -0.52 4.79 -1.71
N PRO A 107 -0.64 3.68 -2.48
CA PRO A 107 -0.32 2.35 -1.97
C PRO A 107 1.09 2.30 -1.39
N LYS A 108 1.27 1.66 -0.23
CA LYS A 108 2.59 1.55 0.44
C LYS A 108 3.67 0.89 -0.41
N ALA A 109 3.27 0.03 -1.33
CA ALA A 109 4.18 -0.67 -2.24
C ALA A 109 4.61 0.18 -3.45
N THR A 110 4.17 1.45 -3.54
CA THR A 110 4.52 2.32 -4.67
C THR A 110 5.97 2.78 -4.53
N GLU A 111 6.82 2.31 -5.40
CA GLU A 111 8.24 2.72 -5.48
C GLU A 111 8.46 3.85 -6.48
N LYS A 112 7.58 3.95 -7.48
CA LYS A 112 7.64 4.94 -8.55
C LYS A 112 6.28 5.52 -8.83
N VAL A 113 6.28 6.76 -9.30
CA VAL A 113 5.10 7.44 -9.82
C VAL A 113 5.38 7.97 -11.23
N TYR A 114 4.33 8.02 -12.01
CA TYR A 114 4.35 8.54 -13.36
C TYR A 114 3.46 9.77 -13.41
N ILE A 115 4.02 10.89 -13.80
CA ILE A 115 3.31 12.16 -13.82
C ILE A 115 3.09 12.56 -15.27
N ILE A 116 1.84 12.76 -15.64
CA ILE A 116 1.42 13.20 -16.95
C ILE A 116 0.90 14.64 -16.86
N SER A 117 1.30 15.45 -17.81
CA SER A 117 0.65 16.74 -18.05
C SER A 117 0.46 16.94 -19.55
N GLN A 118 -0.76 17.21 -19.95
CA GLN A 118 -1.10 17.57 -21.34
C GLN A 118 -1.16 19.09 -21.52
N SER A 119 -0.75 19.84 -20.50
CA SER A 119 -0.76 21.29 -20.50
C SER A 119 0.49 21.84 -21.19
N TRP A 120 0.31 22.95 -21.90
CA TRP A 120 1.42 23.63 -22.54
C TRP A 120 2.41 24.17 -21.50
N GLY A 121 3.71 24.02 -21.77
CA GLY A 121 4.78 24.46 -20.86
C GLY A 121 5.17 23.45 -19.79
N ALA A 122 4.36 22.41 -19.55
CA ALA A 122 4.71 21.32 -18.66
C ALA A 122 5.32 20.15 -19.45
N PRO A 123 6.19 19.32 -18.83
CA PRO A 123 6.64 18.08 -19.43
C PRO A 123 5.45 17.11 -19.52
N MET A 124 5.31 16.47 -20.70
CA MET A 124 4.20 15.56 -20.94
C MET A 124 4.25 14.30 -20.05
N TYR A 125 5.45 13.83 -19.74
CA TYR A 125 5.68 12.61 -18.98
C TYR A 125 6.92 12.75 -18.10
N VAL A 126 6.78 12.42 -16.84
CA VAL A 126 7.88 12.38 -15.87
C VAL A 126 7.75 11.11 -15.05
N GLU A 127 8.82 10.33 -14.98
CA GLU A 127 8.98 9.22 -14.06
C GLU A 127 9.75 9.72 -12.83
N ALA A 128 9.25 9.46 -11.64
CA ALA A 128 9.88 9.86 -10.38
C ALA A 128 9.82 8.74 -9.36
N ASP A 129 10.91 8.55 -8.61
CA ASP A 129 10.98 7.57 -7.53
C ASP A 129 10.33 8.13 -6.25
N VAL A 130 9.74 7.22 -5.47
CA VAL A 130 9.22 7.53 -4.13
C VAL A 130 10.30 7.23 -3.12
N GLU A 131 11.04 8.24 -2.71
CA GLU A 131 12.14 8.09 -1.75
C GLU A 131 11.73 8.61 -0.37
N ASN A 132 11.80 7.75 0.65
CA ASN A 132 11.47 8.10 2.03
C ASN A 132 10.08 8.76 2.19
N GLY A 133 9.10 8.31 1.40
CA GLY A 133 7.75 8.89 1.42
C GLY A 133 7.67 10.27 0.78
N LYS A 134 8.61 10.61 -0.10
CA LYS A 134 8.63 11.87 -0.83
C LYS A 134 8.89 11.66 -2.33
N VAL A 135 8.23 12.46 -3.16
CA VAL A 135 8.46 12.60 -4.59
C VAL A 135 8.94 14.03 -4.85
N VAL A 136 10.09 14.16 -5.50
CA VAL A 136 10.65 15.46 -5.87
C VAL A 136 10.88 15.52 -7.36
N VAL A 137 10.28 16.52 -8.01
CA VAL A 137 10.46 16.81 -9.44
C VAL A 137 10.78 18.29 -9.59
N ASP A 138 11.99 18.61 -10.01
CA ASP A 138 12.38 19.98 -10.34
C ASP A 138 12.89 20.07 -11.79
N MET A 139 12.16 20.80 -12.61
CA MET A 139 12.43 21.03 -14.02
C MET A 139 12.88 22.45 -14.32
N THR A 140 13.05 23.29 -13.29
CA THR A 140 13.42 24.70 -13.46
C THR A 140 14.89 24.91 -13.82
N GLU A 141 15.75 24.06 -13.27
CA GLU A 141 17.14 24.03 -13.68
C GLU A 141 17.29 23.00 -14.79
N ASN A 142 18.04 23.33 -15.84
CA ASN A 142 18.35 22.46 -16.98
C ASN A 142 19.05 21.18 -16.51
N ASN A 143 18.38 20.37 -15.73
CA ASN A 143 18.80 19.02 -15.42
C ASN A 143 18.57 18.17 -16.66
N ALA A 144 19.55 18.25 -17.56
CA ALA A 144 19.65 17.45 -18.78
C ALA A 144 19.53 15.93 -18.52
N ASN A 145 19.64 15.51 -17.27
CA ASN A 145 19.55 14.12 -16.86
C ASN A 145 18.12 13.55 -16.83
N THR A 146 17.11 14.36 -16.49
CA THR A 146 15.72 13.87 -16.44
C THR A 146 15.09 13.85 -17.86
N ARG A 147 15.59 14.67 -18.76
CA ARG A 147 15.12 14.72 -20.16
C ARG A 147 15.59 13.52 -21.01
N SER A 148 16.61 12.82 -20.56
CA SER A 148 17.27 11.76 -21.30
C SER A 148 16.52 10.42 -21.24
N THR A 149 15.79 10.13 -20.18
CA THR A 149 15.21 8.78 -19.98
C THR A 149 13.96 8.56 -20.84
N ALA A 150 13.16 9.60 -21.06
CA ALA A 150 11.91 9.46 -21.83
C ALA A 150 12.15 9.35 -23.37
N MET A 151 13.27 9.87 -23.89
CA MET A 151 13.55 9.84 -25.34
C MET A 151 14.50 8.71 -25.78
N THR A 152 15.24 8.08 -24.88
CA THR A 152 16.30 7.13 -25.26
C THR A 152 15.78 5.70 -25.43
N ARG A 153 14.58 5.39 -24.94
CA ARG A 153 14.00 4.04 -25.05
C ARG A 153 13.40 3.71 -26.43
N ALA A 154 13.31 4.66 -27.33
CA ALA A 154 12.79 4.49 -28.69
C ALA A 154 13.84 4.03 -29.72
N LYS A 155 15.09 3.76 -29.32
CA LYS A 155 16.17 3.41 -30.24
C LYS A 155 16.96 2.20 -29.78
N SER A 156 16.28 1.06 -29.68
CA SER A 156 16.95 -0.24 -29.57
C SER A 156 16.03 -1.31 -30.11
N THR A 157 16.06 -1.47 -31.39
CA THR A 157 15.82 -2.72 -32.11
C THR A 157 16.71 -2.75 -33.32
#